data_a5025a8c23ff85dab1bfd80cf74dab59
#
_entry.id   a5025a8c23ff85dab1bfd80cf74dab59
#
_cell.length_a   1.000
_cell.length_b   1.000
_cell.length_c   1.000
_cell.angle_alpha   90.00
_cell.angle_beta   90.00
_cell.angle_gamma   90.00
#
_symmetry.space_group_name_H-M   'P 1'
#
loop_
_entity.id
_entity.type
_entity.pdbx_description
1 polymer ?
#
loop_
_entity_poly.entity_id
_entity_poly.type
_entity_poly.pdbx_seq_one_letter_code
_entity_poly.pdbx_strand_id
1 'polypeptide(L)'
;MNCMNCGAFLVDKDLDYCPKCGCNVLIQKKVDYLSRQYYNRGLEKASVRDLSGAIDCLKQSLIYNKHNIQARNLLGLVYFETGEVVAALSEWVISKNLQPSRNLASEYINKLQANSNKLEAINETIRKYNDALNLCREGHEDMAAIRLKKILMQNPKLIKGYHLLALVQMKEGEYNKARRTLRKAARIDKTNTTTLRFLREIDEQTGVSTRLERQNKRNRKAVDNSENDMVIQVPQYKEKGRIPLFFTLVSGFCAGLLAFYLLAVPAIRQGIYREANQQIVKYSDAVSSQGAELTKAQSQAQESGDTVE
;
A
#
# COMPACT_ATOMS: atom_id res chain seq x y z
N MET A 1 -14.62 -23.61 18.80
CA MET A 1 -15.07 -23.99 17.45
C MET A 1 -16.42 -24.70 17.58
N ASN A 2 -17.39 -24.44 16.71
CA ASN A 2 -18.67 -25.11 16.79
C ASN A 2 -18.74 -26.27 15.78
N CYS A 3 -19.35 -27.37 16.17
CA CYS A 3 -19.59 -28.50 15.29
C CYS A 3 -20.54 -28.12 14.15
N MET A 4 -20.17 -28.38 12.91
CA MET A 4 -21.00 -28.07 11.74
C MET A 4 -22.31 -28.81 11.69
N ASN A 5 -22.38 -30.01 12.31
CA ASN A 5 -23.56 -30.84 12.26
C ASN A 5 -24.60 -30.50 13.33
N CYS A 6 -24.19 -30.29 14.58
CA CYS A 6 -25.12 -30.08 15.70
C CYS A 6 -24.98 -28.73 16.42
N GLY A 7 -24.04 -27.87 15.99
CA GLY A 7 -23.82 -26.57 16.58
C GLY A 7 -23.13 -26.57 17.96
N ALA A 8 -22.85 -27.75 18.55
CA ALA A 8 -22.24 -27.86 19.88
C ALA A 8 -20.86 -27.20 19.89
N PHE A 9 -20.56 -26.44 20.97
CA PHE A 9 -19.26 -25.87 21.16
C PHE A 9 -18.22 -26.92 21.51
N LEU A 10 -17.16 -27.00 20.74
CA LEU A 10 -16.06 -27.94 20.92
C LEU A 10 -14.96 -27.23 21.75
N VAL A 11 -14.86 -27.63 23.01
CA VAL A 11 -13.93 -27.02 23.97
C VAL A 11 -12.49 -27.44 23.67
N ASP A 12 -12.31 -28.72 23.40
CA ASP A 12 -11.00 -29.28 23.12
C ASP A 12 -10.66 -29.20 21.62
N LYS A 13 -9.44 -28.73 21.36
CA LYS A 13 -8.92 -28.59 19.99
C LYS A 13 -8.44 -29.91 19.38
N ASP A 14 -8.21 -30.91 20.21
CA ASP A 14 -7.64 -32.19 19.78
C ASP A 14 -8.70 -33.28 19.52
N LEU A 15 -9.98 -32.97 19.73
CA LEU A 15 -11.09 -33.90 19.45
C LEU A 15 -11.14 -34.24 17.96
N ASP A 16 -11.20 -35.56 17.69
CA ASP A 16 -11.39 -36.10 16.33
C ASP A 16 -12.87 -36.20 15.96
N TYR A 17 -13.74 -36.36 16.96
CA TYR A 17 -15.17 -36.51 16.80
C TYR A 17 -15.93 -35.60 17.76
N CYS A 18 -17.09 -35.11 17.33
CA CYS A 18 -17.95 -34.32 18.18
C CYS A 18 -18.55 -35.16 19.29
N PRO A 19 -18.36 -34.82 20.61
CA PRO A 19 -18.88 -35.62 21.71
C PRO A 19 -20.40 -35.64 21.77
N LYS A 20 -21.10 -34.66 21.11
CA LYS A 20 -22.57 -34.59 21.13
C LYS A 20 -23.24 -35.40 20.00
N CYS A 21 -22.66 -35.44 18.82
CA CYS A 21 -23.31 -36.04 17.64
C CYS A 21 -22.44 -37.04 16.88
N GLY A 22 -21.21 -37.36 17.34
CA GLY A 22 -20.30 -38.29 16.70
C GLY A 22 -19.73 -37.86 15.34
N CYS A 23 -20.04 -36.67 14.87
CA CYS A 23 -19.54 -36.18 13.58
C CYS A 23 -18.01 -36.03 13.60
N ASN A 24 -17.35 -36.42 12.51
CA ASN A 24 -15.90 -36.28 12.38
C ASN A 24 -15.48 -34.81 12.26
N VAL A 25 -14.76 -34.31 13.27
CA VAL A 25 -14.31 -32.95 13.39
C VAL A 25 -12.99 -32.69 12.67
N LEU A 26 -12.20 -33.74 12.38
CA LEU A 26 -10.93 -33.61 11.67
C LEU A 26 -11.12 -33.01 10.27
N ILE A 27 -12.16 -33.47 9.56
CA ILE A 27 -12.50 -32.92 8.23
C ILE A 27 -12.80 -31.43 8.33
N GLN A 28 -13.62 -31.04 9.32
CA GLN A 28 -13.95 -29.65 9.56
C GLN A 28 -12.70 -28.81 9.87
N LYS A 29 -11.83 -29.27 10.75
CA LYS A 29 -10.55 -28.61 11.07
C LYS A 29 -9.67 -28.44 9.83
N LYS A 30 -9.56 -29.50 9.00
CA LYS A 30 -8.77 -29.46 7.76
C LYS A 30 -9.35 -28.45 6.76
N VAL A 31 -10.65 -28.39 6.61
CA VAL A 31 -11.35 -27.42 5.74
C VAL A 31 -11.13 -25.98 6.22
N ASP A 32 -11.26 -25.72 7.52
CA ASP A 32 -11.00 -24.42 8.12
C ASP A 32 -9.52 -24.02 7.98
N TYR A 33 -8.61 -24.95 8.15
CA TYR A 33 -7.19 -24.73 7.94
C TYR A 33 -6.90 -24.33 6.48
N LEU A 34 -7.43 -25.06 5.51
CA LEU A 34 -7.27 -24.76 4.09
C LEU A 34 -7.86 -23.38 3.74
N SER A 35 -9.05 -23.06 4.27
CA SER A 35 -9.65 -21.75 4.08
C SER A 35 -8.73 -20.62 4.56
N ARG A 36 -8.13 -20.77 5.74
CA ARG A 36 -7.18 -19.78 6.28
C ARG A 36 -5.90 -19.68 5.44
N GLN A 37 -5.38 -20.82 4.97
CA GLN A 37 -4.20 -20.84 4.09
C GLN A 37 -4.46 -20.07 2.79
N TYR A 38 -5.60 -20.30 2.14
CA TYR A 38 -5.97 -19.58 0.94
C TYR A 38 -6.25 -18.08 1.21
N TYR A 39 -6.84 -17.75 2.37
CA TYR A 39 -6.99 -16.36 2.79
C TYR A 39 -5.62 -15.66 2.93
N ASN A 40 -4.67 -16.28 3.62
CA ASN A 40 -3.32 -15.71 3.81
C ASN A 40 -2.60 -15.51 2.46
N ARG A 41 -2.68 -16.49 1.56
CA ARG A 41 -2.15 -16.34 0.19
C ARG A 41 -2.84 -15.20 -0.57
N GLY A 42 -4.16 -15.06 -0.43
CA GLY A 42 -4.91 -13.96 -1.02
C GLY A 42 -4.46 -12.61 -0.48
N LEU A 43 -4.22 -12.50 0.82
CA LEU A 43 -3.72 -11.29 1.47
C LEU A 43 -2.31 -10.93 0.97
N GLU A 44 -1.42 -11.90 0.88
CA GLU A 44 -0.06 -11.72 0.36
C GLU A 44 -0.08 -11.23 -1.09
N LYS A 45 -0.90 -11.86 -1.96
CA LYS A 45 -1.07 -11.45 -3.35
C LYS A 45 -1.64 -10.04 -3.47
N ALA A 46 -2.64 -9.68 -2.68
CA ALA A 46 -3.20 -8.34 -2.64
C ALA A 46 -2.16 -7.29 -2.25
N SER A 47 -1.28 -7.58 -1.29
CA SER A 47 -0.23 -6.68 -0.83
C SER A 47 0.79 -6.31 -1.91
N VAL A 48 1.08 -7.23 -2.82
CA VAL A 48 1.99 -7.01 -3.97
C VAL A 48 1.26 -6.53 -5.24
N ARG A 49 -0.05 -6.25 -5.13
CA ARG A 49 -0.94 -5.84 -6.22
C ARG A 49 -1.11 -6.90 -7.32
N ASP A 50 -1.05 -8.16 -6.96
CA ASP A 50 -1.58 -9.29 -7.72
C ASP A 50 -3.07 -9.45 -7.37
N LEU A 51 -3.91 -8.51 -7.85
CA LEU A 51 -5.31 -8.46 -7.45
C LEU A 51 -6.12 -9.61 -8.04
N SER A 52 -5.86 -10.00 -9.28
CA SER A 52 -6.48 -11.18 -9.90
C SER A 52 -6.15 -12.46 -9.14
N GLY A 53 -4.89 -12.70 -8.84
CA GLY A 53 -4.48 -13.86 -8.05
C GLY A 53 -4.99 -13.82 -6.60
N ALA A 54 -5.18 -12.64 -6.02
CA ALA A 54 -5.82 -12.48 -4.72
C ALA A 54 -7.29 -12.90 -4.77
N ILE A 55 -8.05 -12.46 -5.80
CA ILE A 55 -9.45 -12.85 -6.02
C ILE A 55 -9.58 -14.38 -6.11
N ASP A 56 -8.71 -15.04 -6.89
CA ASP A 56 -8.74 -16.48 -7.05
C ASP A 56 -8.48 -17.19 -5.72
N CYS A 57 -7.45 -16.79 -4.98
CA CYS A 57 -7.16 -17.37 -3.66
C CYS A 57 -8.30 -17.14 -2.67
N LEU A 58 -8.89 -15.94 -2.62
CA LEU A 58 -9.97 -15.64 -1.69
C LEU A 58 -11.26 -16.38 -2.05
N LYS A 59 -11.56 -16.57 -3.33
CA LYS A 59 -12.65 -17.44 -3.77
C LYS A 59 -12.42 -18.88 -3.34
N GLN A 60 -11.20 -19.40 -3.49
CA GLN A 60 -10.86 -20.75 -2.99
C GLN A 60 -11.02 -20.85 -1.46
N SER A 61 -10.61 -19.83 -0.71
CA SER A 61 -10.86 -19.75 0.73
C SER A 61 -12.35 -19.90 1.06
N LEU A 62 -13.22 -19.23 0.29
CA LEU A 62 -14.68 -19.26 0.48
C LEU A 62 -15.34 -20.55 -0.01
N ILE A 63 -14.72 -21.29 -0.95
CA ILE A 63 -15.17 -22.63 -1.33
C ILE A 63 -14.99 -23.59 -0.15
N TYR A 64 -13.86 -23.52 0.54
CA TYR A 64 -13.62 -24.33 1.74
C TYR A 64 -14.48 -23.88 2.92
N ASN A 65 -14.57 -22.59 3.21
CA ASN A 65 -15.39 -22.07 4.30
C ASN A 65 -16.14 -20.79 3.88
N LYS A 66 -17.44 -20.97 3.54
CA LYS A 66 -18.35 -19.87 3.14
C LYS A 66 -18.56 -18.82 4.25
N HIS A 67 -18.30 -19.17 5.51
CA HIS A 67 -18.43 -18.31 6.68
C HIS A 67 -17.13 -17.60 7.06
N ASN A 68 -16.08 -17.67 6.24
CA ASN A 68 -14.85 -16.93 6.49
C ASN A 68 -15.06 -15.43 6.23
N ILE A 69 -15.39 -14.71 7.31
CA ILE A 69 -15.69 -13.27 7.29
C ILE A 69 -14.49 -12.46 6.77
N GLN A 70 -13.29 -12.84 7.20
CA GLN A 70 -12.06 -12.13 6.79
C GLN A 70 -11.82 -12.25 5.29
N ALA A 71 -12.03 -13.46 4.74
CA ALA A 71 -11.89 -13.69 3.30
C ALA A 71 -12.93 -12.90 2.49
N ARG A 72 -14.19 -12.82 2.96
CA ARG A 72 -15.22 -12.00 2.30
C ARG A 72 -14.91 -10.52 2.35
N ASN A 73 -14.49 -10.01 3.51
CA ASN A 73 -14.16 -8.61 3.67
C ASN A 73 -13.00 -8.21 2.76
N LEU A 74 -11.95 -9.04 2.70
CA LEU A 74 -10.81 -8.79 1.83
C LEU A 74 -11.17 -8.95 0.35
N LEU A 75 -11.99 -9.94 -0.02
CA LEU A 75 -12.46 -10.13 -1.39
C LEU A 75 -13.25 -8.91 -1.88
N GLY A 76 -14.14 -8.39 -1.04
CA GLY A 76 -14.87 -7.15 -1.33
C GLY A 76 -13.93 -5.95 -1.53
N LEU A 77 -12.89 -5.83 -0.68
CA LEU A 77 -11.90 -4.77 -0.82
C LEU A 77 -11.10 -4.89 -2.13
N VAL A 78 -10.70 -6.10 -2.50
CA VAL A 78 -9.98 -6.36 -3.76
C VAL A 78 -10.87 -6.05 -4.97
N TYR A 79 -12.15 -6.44 -4.95
CA TYR A 79 -13.11 -6.05 -6.00
C TYR A 79 -13.27 -4.54 -6.09
N PHE A 80 -13.32 -3.84 -4.97
CA PHE A 80 -13.39 -2.38 -4.95
C PHE A 80 -12.14 -1.74 -5.58
N GLU A 81 -10.96 -2.29 -5.32
CA GLU A 81 -9.70 -1.83 -5.91
C GLU A 81 -9.60 -2.12 -7.42
N THR A 82 -10.32 -3.11 -7.95
CA THR A 82 -10.40 -3.39 -9.38
C THR A 82 -11.55 -2.64 -10.09
N GLY A 83 -12.27 -1.78 -9.35
CA GLY A 83 -13.41 -1.01 -9.84
C GLY A 83 -14.72 -1.79 -9.94
N GLU A 84 -14.77 -3.01 -9.41
CA GLU A 84 -15.95 -3.90 -9.41
C GLU A 84 -16.83 -3.65 -8.16
N VAL A 85 -17.38 -2.44 -8.05
CA VAL A 85 -18.03 -1.98 -6.81
C VAL A 85 -19.27 -2.82 -6.44
N VAL A 86 -20.03 -3.32 -7.42
CA VAL A 86 -21.21 -4.18 -7.15
C VAL A 86 -20.77 -5.50 -6.53
N ALA A 87 -19.73 -6.13 -7.08
CA ALA A 87 -19.18 -7.36 -6.51
C ALA A 87 -18.62 -7.13 -5.10
N ALA A 88 -17.95 -5.99 -4.87
CA ALA A 88 -17.48 -5.59 -3.55
C ALA A 88 -18.63 -5.47 -2.54
N LEU A 89 -19.69 -4.74 -2.89
CA LEU A 89 -20.86 -4.57 -2.05
C LEU A 89 -21.56 -5.91 -1.76
N SER A 90 -21.68 -6.79 -2.75
CA SER A 90 -22.27 -8.12 -2.56
C SER A 90 -21.52 -8.92 -1.49
N GLU A 91 -20.18 -8.97 -1.56
CA GLU A 91 -19.39 -9.69 -0.56
C GLU A 91 -19.50 -9.05 0.83
N TRP A 92 -19.50 -7.72 0.93
CA TRP A 92 -19.64 -7.03 2.22
C TRP A 92 -21.05 -7.17 2.83
N VAL A 93 -22.12 -7.17 2.01
CA VAL A 93 -23.48 -7.42 2.49
C VAL A 93 -23.61 -8.84 3.03
N ILE A 94 -23.09 -9.85 2.30
CA ILE A 94 -23.06 -11.22 2.78
C ILE A 94 -22.27 -11.32 4.09
N SER A 95 -21.10 -10.68 4.15
CA SER A 95 -20.26 -10.65 5.36
C SER A 95 -21.00 -10.04 6.55
N LYS A 96 -21.68 -8.90 6.35
CA LYS A 96 -22.48 -8.22 7.38
C LYS A 96 -23.64 -9.10 7.88
N ASN A 97 -24.31 -9.82 6.98
CA ASN A 97 -25.40 -10.73 7.35
C ASN A 97 -24.89 -11.94 8.17
N LEU A 98 -23.71 -12.45 7.84
CA LEU A 98 -23.08 -13.54 8.59
C LEU A 98 -22.58 -13.09 9.98
N GLN A 99 -22.05 -11.87 10.08
CA GLN A 99 -21.57 -11.27 11.32
C GLN A 99 -22.02 -9.81 11.40
N PRO A 100 -23.17 -9.49 12.02
CA PRO A 100 -23.70 -8.14 12.08
C PRO A 100 -22.90 -7.17 12.95
N SER A 101 -22.26 -7.67 14.01
CA SER A 101 -21.50 -6.87 14.97
C SER A 101 -19.98 -7.01 14.79
N ARG A 102 -19.23 -5.93 15.04
CA ARG A 102 -17.75 -5.90 14.97
C ARG A 102 -17.19 -6.39 13.62
N ASN A 103 -17.83 -5.95 12.53
CA ASN A 103 -17.48 -6.37 11.18
C ASN A 103 -17.05 -5.17 10.33
N LEU A 104 -15.84 -5.22 9.76
CA LEU A 104 -15.29 -4.19 8.88
C LEU A 104 -16.16 -3.94 7.63
N ALA A 105 -16.91 -4.94 7.17
CA ALA A 105 -17.84 -4.78 6.06
C ALA A 105 -18.87 -3.68 6.33
N SER A 106 -19.35 -3.56 7.57
CA SER A 106 -20.29 -2.49 7.96
C SER A 106 -19.67 -1.11 7.78
N GLU A 107 -18.41 -0.94 8.12
CA GLU A 107 -17.70 0.34 7.93
C GLU A 107 -17.52 0.68 6.44
N TYR A 108 -17.17 -0.32 5.61
CA TYR A 108 -17.03 -0.12 4.17
C TYR A 108 -18.34 0.25 3.50
N ILE A 109 -19.43 -0.44 3.87
CA ILE A 109 -20.78 -0.13 3.37
C ILE A 109 -21.18 1.29 3.80
N ASN A 110 -21.02 1.62 5.09
CA ASN A 110 -21.38 2.94 5.61
C ASN A 110 -20.58 4.07 4.93
N LYS A 111 -19.29 3.88 4.70
CA LYS A 111 -18.44 4.85 3.96
C LYS A 111 -18.91 5.08 2.52
N LEU A 112 -19.47 4.06 1.87
CA LEU A 112 -20.05 4.21 0.54
C LEU A 112 -21.43 4.87 0.58
N GLN A 113 -22.26 4.53 1.57
CA GLN A 113 -23.62 5.07 1.73
C GLN A 113 -23.63 6.50 2.25
N ALA A 114 -22.66 6.90 3.06
CA ALA A 114 -22.54 8.27 3.58
C ALA A 114 -22.43 9.33 2.47
N ASN A 115 -22.11 8.91 1.24
CA ASN A 115 -22.04 9.80 0.09
C ASN A 115 -22.99 9.29 -1.00
N SER A 116 -24.26 9.75 -0.96
CA SER A 116 -25.29 9.39 -1.93
C SER A 116 -24.86 9.67 -3.38
N ASN A 117 -24.16 10.78 -3.61
CA ASN A 117 -23.61 11.15 -4.92
C ASN A 117 -22.61 10.10 -5.45
N LYS A 118 -21.90 9.41 -4.55
CA LYS A 118 -20.95 8.38 -4.93
C LYS A 118 -21.63 7.09 -5.39
N LEU A 119 -22.72 6.70 -4.75
CA LEU A 119 -23.53 5.55 -5.18
C LEU A 119 -24.19 5.80 -6.52
N GLU A 120 -24.74 7.00 -6.72
CA GLU A 120 -25.34 7.40 -7.98
C GLU A 120 -24.29 7.44 -9.10
N ALA A 121 -23.10 8.00 -8.85
CA ALA A 121 -21.98 8.00 -9.80
C ALA A 121 -21.52 6.58 -10.16
N ILE A 122 -21.57 5.62 -9.22
CA ILE A 122 -21.26 4.21 -9.49
C ILE A 122 -22.32 3.60 -10.41
N ASN A 123 -23.61 3.80 -10.12
CA ASN A 123 -24.69 3.31 -10.95
C ASN A 123 -24.65 3.91 -12.36
N GLU A 124 -24.37 5.21 -12.44
CA GLU A 124 -24.20 5.90 -13.72
C GLU A 124 -23.00 5.33 -14.50
N THR A 125 -21.89 5.05 -13.82
CA THR A 125 -20.70 4.42 -14.42
C THR A 125 -21.04 3.07 -15.05
N ILE A 126 -21.83 2.23 -14.35
CA ILE A 126 -22.26 0.92 -14.84
C ILE A 126 -23.14 1.05 -16.07
N ARG A 127 -24.13 1.93 -16.04
CA ARG A 127 -25.01 2.20 -17.19
C ARG A 127 -24.19 2.65 -18.40
N LYS A 128 -23.34 3.65 -18.22
CA LYS A 128 -22.47 4.18 -19.29
C LYS A 128 -21.51 3.11 -19.85
N TYR A 129 -21.01 2.20 -18.99
CA TYR A 129 -20.17 1.09 -19.44
C TYR A 129 -20.95 0.11 -20.32
N ASN A 130 -22.17 -0.26 -19.90
CA ASN A 130 -23.05 -1.13 -20.69
C ASN A 130 -23.46 -0.47 -22.01
N ASP A 131 -23.75 0.82 -22.01
CA ASP A 131 -24.02 1.59 -23.24
C ASP A 131 -22.81 1.60 -24.16
N ALA A 132 -21.59 1.80 -23.64
CA ALA A 132 -20.38 1.74 -24.42
C ALA A 132 -20.13 0.34 -25.03
N LEU A 133 -20.46 -0.72 -24.26
CA LEU A 133 -20.39 -2.09 -24.76
C LEU A 133 -21.38 -2.34 -25.91
N ASN A 134 -22.59 -1.81 -25.80
CA ASN A 134 -23.61 -1.90 -26.88
C ASN A 134 -23.15 -1.14 -28.12
N LEU A 135 -22.61 0.08 -27.98
CA LEU A 135 -22.03 0.82 -29.10
C LEU A 135 -20.91 0.03 -29.82
N CYS A 136 -20.08 -0.68 -29.07
CA CYS A 136 -19.07 -1.57 -29.67
C CYS A 136 -19.69 -2.73 -30.48
N ARG A 137 -20.83 -3.27 -30.00
CA ARG A 137 -21.55 -4.34 -30.71
C ARG A 137 -22.24 -3.84 -31.97
N GLU A 138 -22.70 -2.59 -31.97
CA GLU A 138 -23.35 -1.93 -33.09
C GLU A 138 -22.37 -1.37 -34.13
N GLY A 139 -21.06 -1.44 -33.86
CA GLY A 139 -20.00 -0.96 -34.75
C GLY A 139 -19.70 0.54 -34.62
N HIS A 140 -20.17 1.19 -33.54
CA HIS A 140 -19.92 2.62 -33.27
C HIS A 140 -18.70 2.80 -32.33
N GLU A 141 -17.53 2.37 -32.79
CA GLU A 141 -16.30 2.31 -31.99
C GLU A 141 -15.84 3.68 -31.48
N ASP A 142 -15.89 4.71 -32.33
CA ASP A 142 -15.50 6.08 -31.95
C ASP A 142 -16.31 6.61 -30.78
N MET A 143 -17.63 6.42 -30.84
CA MET A 143 -18.53 6.84 -29.74
C MET A 143 -18.29 6.05 -28.46
N ALA A 144 -18.06 4.74 -28.62
CA ALA A 144 -17.70 3.88 -27.50
C ALA A 144 -16.39 4.33 -26.83
N ALA A 145 -15.35 4.65 -27.62
CA ALA A 145 -14.07 5.15 -27.12
C ALA A 145 -14.22 6.47 -26.33
N ILE A 146 -15.05 7.40 -26.83
CA ILE A 146 -15.32 8.67 -26.14
C ILE A 146 -16.02 8.42 -24.78
N ARG A 147 -17.06 7.57 -24.78
CA ARG A 147 -17.77 7.21 -23.54
C ARG A 147 -16.85 6.51 -22.53
N LEU A 148 -16.05 5.56 -22.98
CA LEU A 148 -15.10 4.82 -22.12
C LEU A 148 -14.05 5.75 -21.51
N LYS A 149 -13.50 6.70 -22.28
CA LYS A 149 -12.59 7.71 -21.73
C LYS A 149 -13.25 8.51 -20.60
N LYS A 150 -14.51 8.94 -20.78
CA LYS A 150 -15.28 9.67 -19.76
C LYS A 150 -15.53 8.83 -18.51
N ILE A 151 -15.87 7.56 -18.67
CA ILE A 151 -16.07 6.60 -17.58
C ILE A 151 -14.77 6.42 -16.78
N LEU A 152 -13.64 6.26 -17.47
CA LEU A 152 -12.33 6.06 -16.83
C LEU A 152 -11.77 7.31 -16.12
N MET A 153 -12.25 8.50 -16.49
CA MET A 153 -12.01 9.71 -15.69
C MET A 153 -12.80 9.71 -14.38
N GLN A 154 -14.05 9.21 -14.40
CA GLN A 154 -14.90 9.11 -13.22
C GLN A 154 -14.50 7.94 -12.31
N ASN A 155 -14.17 6.79 -12.91
CA ASN A 155 -13.72 5.59 -12.19
C ASN A 155 -12.37 5.09 -12.76
N PRO A 156 -11.25 5.64 -12.28
CA PRO A 156 -9.93 5.29 -12.79
C PRO A 156 -9.45 3.89 -12.38
N LYS A 157 -10.19 3.19 -11.51
CA LYS A 157 -9.87 1.81 -11.09
C LYS A 157 -10.55 0.74 -11.93
N LEU A 158 -11.48 1.08 -12.82
CA LEU A 158 -12.26 0.13 -13.61
C LEU A 158 -11.41 -0.58 -14.67
N ILE A 159 -10.81 -1.72 -14.31
CA ILE A 159 -9.94 -2.51 -15.20
C ILE A 159 -10.69 -2.94 -16.47
N LYS A 160 -11.94 -3.40 -16.36
CA LYS A 160 -12.77 -3.79 -17.51
C LYS A 160 -12.96 -2.64 -18.51
N GLY A 161 -13.05 -1.41 -18.01
CA GLY A 161 -13.14 -0.21 -18.89
C GLY A 161 -11.86 0.03 -19.68
N TYR A 162 -10.70 -0.19 -19.07
CA TYR A 162 -9.41 -0.12 -19.78
C TYR A 162 -9.28 -1.22 -20.83
N HIS A 163 -9.73 -2.44 -20.51
CA HIS A 163 -9.69 -3.55 -21.47
C HIS A 163 -10.56 -3.25 -22.70
N LEU A 164 -11.80 -2.82 -22.48
CA LEU A 164 -12.71 -2.51 -23.58
C LEU A 164 -12.20 -1.33 -24.44
N LEU A 165 -11.70 -0.26 -23.80
CA LEU A 165 -11.10 0.86 -24.53
C LEU A 165 -9.88 0.43 -25.34
N ALA A 166 -9.04 -0.44 -24.78
CA ALA A 166 -7.87 -0.94 -25.50
C ALA A 166 -8.26 -1.81 -26.71
N LEU A 167 -9.30 -2.65 -26.56
CA LEU A 167 -9.82 -3.47 -27.67
C LEU A 167 -10.34 -2.59 -28.82
N VAL A 168 -11.10 -1.53 -28.51
CA VAL A 168 -11.56 -0.56 -29.52
C VAL A 168 -10.38 0.08 -30.24
N GLN A 169 -9.38 0.56 -29.46
CA GLN A 169 -8.17 1.18 -30.03
C GLN A 169 -7.33 0.19 -30.85
N MET A 170 -7.30 -1.09 -30.49
CA MET A 170 -6.64 -2.13 -31.29
C MET A 170 -7.37 -2.38 -32.62
N LYS A 171 -8.71 -2.40 -32.60
CA LYS A 171 -9.55 -2.55 -33.80
C LYS A 171 -9.36 -1.38 -34.77
N GLU A 172 -9.20 -0.17 -34.24
CA GLU A 172 -8.89 1.04 -35.04
C GLU A 172 -7.42 1.10 -35.51
N GLY A 173 -6.59 0.10 -35.18
CA GLY A 173 -5.15 0.09 -35.51
C GLY A 173 -4.29 1.02 -34.64
N GLU A 174 -4.88 1.65 -33.60
CA GLU A 174 -4.22 2.60 -32.72
C GLU A 174 -3.41 1.90 -31.60
N TYR A 175 -2.53 0.96 -31.96
CA TYR A 175 -1.78 0.11 -31.03
C TYR A 175 -1.00 0.88 -29.97
N ASN A 176 -0.45 2.05 -30.31
CA ASN A 176 0.28 2.87 -29.36
C ASN A 176 -0.62 3.46 -28.25
N LYS A 177 -1.87 3.83 -28.61
CA LYS A 177 -2.85 4.30 -27.62
C LYS A 177 -3.35 3.14 -26.76
N ALA A 178 -3.67 1.99 -27.38
CA ALA A 178 -4.07 0.77 -26.68
C ALA A 178 -3.01 0.33 -25.66
N ARG A 179 -1.73 0.35 -26.04
CA ARG A 179 -0.62 0.04 -25.12
C ARG A 179 -0.58 0.98 -23.92
N ARG A 180 -0.77 2.31 -24.11
CA ARG A 180 -0.82 3.27 -23.01
C ARG A 180 -2.02 3.02 -22.11
N THR A 181 -3.17 2.68 -22.67
CA THR A 181 -4.40 2.34 -21.95
C THR A 181 -4.20 1.10 -21.09
N LEU A 182 -3.65 0.01 -21.65
CA LEU A 182 -3.37 -1.24 -20.92
C LEU A 182 -2.30 -1.09 -19.82
N ARG A 183 -1.31 -0.22 -20.03
CA ARG A 183 -0.34 0.09 -18.97
C ARG A 183 -0.98 0.74 -17.74
N LYS A 184 -2.10 1.48 -17.90
CA LYS A 184 -2.87 2.00 -16.76
C LYS A 184 -3.56 0.86 -16.01
N ALA A 185 -4.18 -0.10 -16.73
CA ALA A 185 -4.75 -1.30 -16.12
C ALA A 185 -3.68 -2.13 -15.38
N ALA A 186 -2.51 -2.33 -15.97
CA ALA A 186 -1.38 -3.06 -15.37
C ALA A 186 -0.79 -2.37 -14.11
N ARG A 187 -1.03 -1.08 -13.89
CA ARG A 187 -0.66 -0.41 -12.64
C ARG A 187 -1.63 -0.73 -11.51
N ILE A 188 -2.90 -1.00 -11.84
CA ILE A 188 -3.92 -1.39 -10.87
C ILE A 188 -3.70 -2.84 -10.46
N ASP A 189 -3.60 -3.73 -11.45
CA ASP A 189 -3.36 -5.16 -11.27
C ASP A 189 -2.19 -5.62 -12.16
N LYS A 190 -1.06 -5.94 -11.52
CA LYS A 190 0.20 -6.24 -12.21
C LYS A 190 0.19 -7.57 -12.95
N THR A 191 -0.62 -8.51 -12.51
CA THR A 191 -0.64 -9.90 -12.96
C THR A 191 -1.91 -10.28 -13.72
N ASN A 192 -2.75 -9.27 -14.02
CA ASN A 192 -3.98 -9.52 -14.76
C ASN A 192 -3.70 -10.17 -16.12
N THR A 193 -4.10 -11.43 -16.25
CA THR A 193 -3.81 -12.25 -17.43
C THR A 193 -4.38 -11.67 -18.71
N THR A 194 -5.58 -11.06 -18.65
CA THR A 194 -6.20 -10.40 -19.80
C THR A 194 -5.40 -9.18 -20.26
N THR A 195 -4.97 -8.33 -19.31
CA THR A 195 -4.12 -7.17 -19.59
C THR A 195 -2.80 -7.60 -20.23
N LEU A 196 -2.16 -8.64 -19.67
CA LEU A 196 -0.88 -9.15 -20.19
C LEU A 196 -1.04 -9.79 -21.56
N ARG A 197 -2.15 -10.50 -21.82
CA ARG A 197 -2.47 -11.08 -23.15
C ARG A 197 -2.62 -9.99 -24.20
N PHE A 198 -3.40 -8.94 -23.93
CA PHE A 198 -3.58 -7.84 -24.88
C PHE A 198 -2.28 -7.07 -25.13
N LEU A 199 -1.45 -6.87 -24.12
CA LEU A 199 -0.13 -6.26 -24.29
C LEU A 199 0.77 -7.10 -25.19
N ARG A 200 0.74 -8.44 -25.04
CA ARG A 200 1.48 -9.35 -25.92
C ARG A 200 0.98 -9.28 -27.37
N GLU A 201 -0.33 -9.30 -27.56
CA GLU A 201 -0.94 -9.19 -28.87
C GLU A 201 -0.52 -7.88 -29.59
N ILE A 202 -0.52 -6.75 -28.87
CA ILE A 202 -0.02 -5.48 -29.41
C ILE A 202 1.47 -5.57 -29.78
N ASP A 203 2.26 -6.27 -28.97
CA ASP A 203 3.70 -6.42 -29.22
C ASP A 203 3.96 -7.28 -30.47
N GLU A 204 3.17 -8.34 -30.68
CA GLU A 204 3.22 -9.18 -31.85
C GLU A 204 2.84 -8.39 -33.13
N GLN A 205 1.76 -7.59 -33.05
CA GLN A 205 1.30 -6.77 -34.19
C GLN A 205 2.27 -5.62 -34.55
N THR A 206 2.92 -5.03 -33.55
CA THR A 206 3.80 -3.86 -33.76
C THR A 206 5.27 -4.21 -33.93
N GLY A 207 5.66 -5.48 -33.73
CA GLY A 207 7.06 -5.90 -33.73
C GLY A 207 7.90 -5.31 -32.59
N VAL A 208 7.29 -4.56 -31.67
CA VAL A 208 7.96 -3.92 -30.54
C VAL A 208 7.84 -4.82 -29.31
N SER A 209 8.89 -5.59 -29.05
CA SER A 209 8.91 -6.41 -27.82
C SER A 209 8.89 -5.52 -26.57
N THR A 210 7.96 -5.77 -25.63
CA THR A 210 7.94 -5.10 -24.34
C THR A 210 9.18 -5.46 -23.54
N ARG A 211 9.50 -4.60 -22.56
CA ARG A 211 10.61 -4.83 -21.62
C ARG A 211 10.51 -6.19 -20.90
N LEU A 212 9.27 -6.68 -20.68
CA LEU A 212 8.97 -7.99 -20.10
C LEU A 212 9.38 -9.16 -21.02
N GLU A 213 9.13 -9.07 -22.32
CA GLU A 213 9.57 -10.10 -23.27
C GLU A 213 11.08 -10.11 -23.49
N ARG A 214 11.72 -8.93 -23.49
CA ARG A 214 13.18 -8.85 -23.54
C ARG A 214 13.82 -9.52 -22.33
N GLN A 215 13.21 -9.40 -21.16
CA GLN A 215 13.67 -10.05 -19.93
C GLN A 215 13.41 -11.56 -19.97
N ASN A 216 12.26 -12.01 -20.49
CA ASN A 216 11.94 -13.43 -20.67
C ASN A 216 12.78 -14.07 -21.78
N LYS A 217 13.05 -13.38 -22.89
CA LYS A 217 13.95 -13.87 -23.94
C LYS A 217 15.40 -13.96 -23.44
N ARG A 218 15.86 -13.04 -22.58
CA ARG A 218 17.18 -13.15 -21.94
C ARG A 218 17.25 -14.33 -20.98
N ASN A 219 16.19 -14.57 -20.20
CA ASN A 219 16.12 -15.71 -19.29
C ASN A 219 16.01 -17.04 -20.03
N ARG A 220 15.24 -17.13 -21.14
CA ARG A 220 15.18 -18.33 -21.99
C ARG A 220 16.52 -18.64 -22.69
N LYS A 221 17.23 -17.62 -23.20
CA LYS A 221 18.56 -17.81 -23.79
C LYS A 221 19.62 -18.22 -22.77
N ALA A 222 19.43 -17.87 -21.49
CA ALA A 222 20.31 -18.33 -20.41
C ALA A 222 20.03 -19.80 -20.01
N VAL A 223 18.82 -20.30 -20.26
CA VAL A 223 18.42 -21.68 -19.96
C VAL A 223 18.80 -22.62 -21.12
N ASP A 224 18.74 -22.16 -22.39
CA ASP A 224 19.14 -22.96 -23.58
C ASP A 224 20.64 -23.28 -23.65
N ASN A 225 21.46 -22.57 -22.88
CA ASN A 225 22.90 -22.83 -22.82
C ASN A 225 23.31 -23.79 -21.66
N SER A 226 22.36 -24.37 -20.94
CA SER A 226 22.63 -25.41 -19.94
C SER A 226 21.77 -26.65 -20.24
N GLU A 227 22.10 -27.37 -21.30
CA GLU A 227 21.69 -28.77 -21.38
C GLU A 227 22.41 -29.55 -20.28
N ASN A 228 21.58 -30.29 -19.50
CA ASN A 228 21.88 -31.21 -18.41
C ASN A 228 21.94 -30.59 -17.02
N ASP A 229 20.76 -30.32 -16.43
CA ASP A 229 20.42 -30.84 -15.09
C ASP A 229 18.97 -30.47 -14.76
N MET A 230 18.12 -31.48 -14.55
CA MET A 230 16.79 -31.31 -13.99
C MET A 230 16.92 -30.95 -12.51
N VAL A 231 17.13 -29.68 -12.23
CA VAL A 231 16.94 -29.10 -10.90
C VAL A 231 15.75 -28.16 -10.97
N ILE A 232 14.71 -28.48 -10.23
CA ILE A 232 13.57 -27.59 -9.97
C ILE A 232 14.12 -26.34 -9.28
N GLN A 233 14.44 -25.29 -10.04
CA GLN A 233 14.86 -24.03 -9.47
C GLN A 233 13.64 -23.32 -8.89
N VAL A 234 13.58 -23.28 -7.57
CA VAL A 234 12.77 -22.33 -6.82
C VAL A 234 13.04 -20.91 -7.36
N PRO A 235 12.01 -20.08 -7.67
CA PRO A 235 12.24 -18.74 -8.19
C PRO A 235 13.13 -17.96 -7.24
N GLN A 236 14.38 -17.71 -7.67
CA GLN A 236 15.29 -16.87 -6.92
C GLN A 236 14.73 -15.44 -6.88
N TYR A 237 14.38 -15.02 -5.68
CA TYR A 237 14.05 -13.65 -5.36
C TYR A 237 15.27 -12.78 -5.73
N LYS A 238 15.19 -12.05 -6.83
CA LYS A 238 16.25 -11.13 -7.25
C LYS A 238 16.21 -9.97 -6.26
N GLU A 239 17.12 -10.02 -5.28
CA GLU A 239 17.37 -8.88 -4.41
C GLU A 239 17.57 -7.64 -5.28
N LYS A 240 16.79 -6.59 -5.02
CA LYS A 240 17.02 -5.25 -5.57
C LYS A 240 18.50 -4.94 -5.37
N GLY A 241 19.19 -4.61 -6.46
CA GLY A 241 20.60 -4.32 -6.44
C GLY A 241 20.95 -3.48 -5.21
N ARG A 242 21.83 -4.00 -4.38
CA ARG A 242 22.35 -3.30 -3.23
C ARG A 242 22.84 -1.94 -3.73
N ILE A 243 22.22 -0.89 -3.28
CA ILE A 243 22.85 0.43 -3.28
C ILE A 243 24.21 0.16 -2.67
N PRO A 244 25.32 0.40 -3.37
CA PRO A 244 26.61 -0.04 -2.88
C PRO A 244 26.78 0.46 -1.45
N LEU A 245 27.14 -0.43 -0.56
CA LEU A 245 27.26 -0.22 0.90
C LEU A 245 28.02 1.09 1.20
N PHE A 246 28.87 1.49 0.28
CA PHE A 246 29.61 2.75 0.29
C PHE A 246 28.68 3.99 0.33
N PHE A 247 27.60 4.06 -0.48
CA PHE A 247 26.71 5.22 -0.47
C PHE A 247 25.89 5.32 0.82
N THR A 248 25.52 4.20 1.43
CA THR A 248 24.81 4.22 2.72
C THR A 248 25.75 4.61 3.87
N LEU A 249 27.02 4.18 3.83
CA LEU A 249 28.05 4.61 4.78
C LEU A 249 28.35 6.10 4.65
N VAL A 250 28.54 6.61 3.43
CA VAL A 250 28.80 8.04 3.20
C VAL A 250 27.61 8.90 3.62
N SER A 251 26.40 8.48 3.29
CA SER A 251 25.17 9.18 3.69
C SER A 251 25.00 9.21 5.22
N GLY A 252 25.25 8.10 5.91
CA GLY A 252 25.23 8.02 7.37
C GLY A 252 26.32 8.90 8.02
N PHE A 253 27.51 8.93 7.47
CA PHE A 253 28.60 9.78 7.95
C PHE A 253 28.30 11.27 7.79
N CYS A 254 27.77 11.69 6.62
CA CYS A 254 27.36 13.08 6.40
C CYS A 254 26.22 13.49 7.34
N ALA A 255 25.23 12.63 7.56
CA ALA A 255 24.15 12.88 8.51
C ALA A 255 24.67 13.01 9.95
N GLY A 256 25.61 12.15 10.33
CA GLY A 256 26.27 12.21 11.65
C GLY A 256 27.07 13.49 11.88
N LEU A 257 27.83 13.94 10.88
CA LEU A 257 28.57 15.23 10.93
C LEU A 257 27.61 16.41 11.04
N LEU A 258 26.50 16.39 10.32
CA LEU A 258 25.51 17.46 10.36
C LEU A 258 24.79 17.51 11.72
N ALA A 259 24.45 16.37 12.29
CA ALA A 259 23.90 16.28 13.64
C ALA A 259 24.89 16.76 14.70
N PHE A 260 26.16 16.37 14.59
CA PHE A 260 27.24 16.85 15.47
C PHE A 260 27.38 18.38 15.36
N TYR A 261 27.41 18.93 14.17
CA TYR A 261 27.51 20.39 13.97
C TYR A 261 26.32 21.15 14.60
N LEU A 262 25.11 20.64 14.40
CA LEU A 262 23.90 21.28 14.93
C LEU A 262 23.75 21.18 16.45
N LEU A 263 24.27 20.11 17.07
CA LEU A 263 24.11 19.86 18.51
C LEU A 263 25.35 20.27 19.33
N ALA A 264 26.53 19.92 18.87
CA ALA A 264 27.78 20.17 19.62
C ALA A 264 28.26 21.61 19.53
N VAL A 265 28.16 22.24 18.35
CA VAL A 265 28.62 23.63 18.17
C VAL A 265 27.85 24.63 19.04
N PRO A 266 26.49 24.59 19.13
CA PRO A 266 25.75 25.45 20.03
C PRO A 266 26.08 25.20 21.51
N ALA A 267 26.27 23.93 21.92
CA ALA A 267 26.63 23.58 23.30
C ALA A 267 27.99 24.13 23.70
N ILE A 268 29.00 24.02 22.83
CA ILE A 268 30.34 24.58 23.02
C ILE A 268 30.27 26.13 23.11
N ARG A 269 29.52 26.77 22.20
CA ARG A 269 29.31 28.21 22.26
C ARG A 269 28.66 28.67 23.55
N GLN A 270 27.64 27.98 24.03
CA GLN A 270 26.99 28.30 25.31
C GLN A 270 27.94 28.15 26.50
N GLY A 271 28.85 27.16 26.45
CA GLY A 271 29.91 27.04 27.46
C GLY A 271 30.84 28.26 27.51
N ILE A 272 31.35 28.68 26.34
CA ILE A 272 32.21 29.85 26.20
C ILE A 272 31.48 31.13 26.64
N TYR A 273 30.23 31.33 26.26
CA TYR A 273 29.44 32.49 26.68
C TYR A 273 29.16 32.50 28.20
N ARG A 274 28.95 31.34 28.83
CA ARG A 274 28.80 31.26 30.30
C ARG A 274 30.07 31.66 31.04
N GLU A 275 31.23 31.18 30.58
CA GLU A 275 32.52 31.55 31.18
C GLU A 275 32.82 33.04 30.97
N ALA A 276 32.58 33.57 29.77
CA ALA A 276 32.76 35.01 29.51
C ALA A 276 31.83 35.89 30.35
N ASN A 277 30.56 35.52 30.48
CA ASN A 277 29.60 36.23 31.35
C ASN A 277 29.99 36.16 32.80
N GLN A 278 30.49 35.01 33.30
CA GLN A 278 30.96 34.91 34.69
C GLN A 278 32.19 35.80 34.96
N GLN A 279 33.08 35.95 33.98
CA GLN A 279 34.22 36.87 34.09
C GLN A 279 33.74 38.34 34.09
N ILE A 280 32.79 38.69 33.17
CA ILE A 280 32.20 40.03 33.13
C ILE A 280 31.55 40.40 34.48
N VAL A 281 30.77 39.46 35.06
CA VAL A 281 30.14 39.67 36.36
C VAL A 281 31.21 39.92 37.45
N LYS A 282 32.25 39.07 37.52
CA LYS A 282 33.37 39.25 38.49
C LYS A 282 34.07 40.59 38.33
N TYR A 283 34.34 41.04 37.09
CA TYR A 283 34.94 42.36 36.84
C TYR A 283 33.99 43.49 37.18
N SER A 284 32.68 43.36 36.91
CA SER A 284 31.67 44.31 37.30
C SER A 284 31.56 44.45 38.83
N ASP A 285 31.59 43.35 39.57
CA ASP A 285 31.58 43.36 41.02
C ASP A 285 32.84 43.97 41.62
N ALA A 286 34.01 43.69 41.00
CA ALA A 286 35.27 44.27 41.41
C ALA A 286 35.32 45.80 41.17
N VAL A 287 34.81 46.25 40.02
CA VAL A 287 34.71 47.71 39.69
C VAL A 287 33.72 48.41 40.62
N SER A 288 32.59 47.78 40.92
CA SER A 288 31.59 48.34 41.87
C SER A 288 32.10 48.43 43.30
N SER A 289 32.88 47.45 43.76
CA SER A 289 33.51 47.49 45.10
C SER A 289 34.60 48.55 45.16
N GLN A 290 35.45 48.68 44.15
CA GLN A 290 36.45 49.77 44.09
C GLN A 290 35.79 51.16 43.98
N GLY A 291 34.66 51.28 43.25
CA GLY A 291 33.88 52.51 43.20
C GLY A 291 33.30 52.89 44.57
N ALA A 292 32.83 51.91 45.35
CA ALA A 292 32.35 52.11 46.71
C ALA A 292 33.48 52.51 47.71
N GLU A 293 34.68 51.93 47.54
CA GLU A 293 35.86 52.29 48.33
C GLU A 293 36.33 53.72 48.00
N LEU A 294 36.34 54.09 46.72
CA LEU A 294 36.68 55.45 46.29
C LEU A 294 35.68 56.49 46.83
N THR A 295 34.40 56.22 46.82
CA THR A 295 33.38 57.11 47.37
C THR A 295 33.50 57.23 48.87
N LYS A 296 33.82 56.12 49.59
CA LYS A 296 34.13 56.18 51.02
C LYS A 296 35.39 57.01 51.33
N ALA A 297 36.47 56.83 50.55
CA ALA A 297 37.69 57.58 50.72
C ALA A 297 37.48 59.06 50.43
N GLN A 298 36.66 59.41 49.42
CA GLN A 298 36.29 60.81 49.14
C GLN A 298 35.44 61.43 50.23
N SER A 299 34.47 60.69 50.79
CA SER A 299 33.68 61.22 51.90
C SER A 299 34.51 61.40 53.19
N GLN A 300 35.48 60.51 53.44
CA GLN A 300 36.43 60.64 54.55
C GLN A 300 37.39 61.80 54.38
N ALA A 301 37.84 62.04 53.14
CA ALA A 301 38.68 63.20 52.82
C ALA A 301 37.94 64.55 52.94
N GLN A 302 36.63 64.54 52.64
CA GLN A 302 35.78 65.71 52.81
C GLN A 302 35.50 65.98 54.30
N GLU A 303 35.20 64.97 55.13
CA GLU A 303 35.02 65.08 56.56
C GLU A 303 36.31 65.57 57.29
N SER A 304 37.45 65.14 56.77
CA SER A 304 38.74 65.59 57.38
C SER A 304 39.14 66.99 56.94
N GLY A 305 38.57 67.54 55.80
CA GLY A 305 38.75 68.87 55.37
C GLY A 305 37.93 69.93 56.12
N ASP A 306 36.74 69.54 56.57
CA ASP A 306 35.83 70.42 57.29
C ASP A 306 36.19 70.56 58.84
N THR A 307 37.20 69.82 59.30
CA THR A 307 37.68 69.90 60.73
C THR A 307 38.94 70.82 60.91
N VAL A 308 39.34 71.54 59.86
CA VAL A 308 40.53 72.44 59.84
C VAL A 308 40.17 73.89 59.47
N GLU A 309 38.95 74.40 59.79
CA GLU A 309 38.63 75.84 59.86
C GLU A 309 38.22 76.20 61.33
#